data_0227fab782d92b47f1c0206b109db7f5
#
_entry.id   0227fab782d92b47f1c0206b109db7f5
#
_cell.length_a   1.000
_cell.length_b   1.000
_cell.length_c   1.000
_cell.angle_alpha   90.00
_cell.angle_beta   90.00
_cell.angle_gamma   90.00
#
_symmetry.space_group_name_H-M   'P 1'
#
loop_
_entity.id
_entity.type
_entity.pdbx_description
1 polymer ?
#
loop_
_entity_poly.entity_id
_entity_poly.type
_entity_poly.pdbx_seq_one_letter_code
_entity_poly.pdbx_strand_id
1 'polypeptide(L)'
;MNKSVKLVERVQHHERVVNMRNVMIGKPARRGDGTFGELVPAAVAVTEKGMLVARGPVATIEIGAETKILAKAMIKQIDRVISDLINQVTQFKRGGGNPICVAFVGINFAERYVSFEGRKRWPTDGKKYKHPVQEAAQAEQRLNEKARPAFDEFQVLRFRATNAKPYPFDWIDLTKTELEYSALLTRLSRGYDRRFN
;
A
#
# COMPACT_ATOMS: atom_id res chain seq x y z
N MET A 1 20.55 -1.47 -8.89
CA MET A 1 19.11 -1.57 -9.21
C MET A 1 18.85 -0.84 -10.51
N ASN A 2 18.52 -1.55 -11.59
CA ASN A 2 18.19 -0.87 -12.86
C ASN A 2 16.85 -0.17 -12.72
N LYS A 3 16.89 1.15 -12.57
CA LYS A 3 15.69 1.99 -12.59
C LYS A 3 15.20 2.10 -14.04
N SER A 4 13.89 2.18 -14.23
CA SER A 4 13.32 2.54 -15.53
C SER A 4 13.87 3.88 -15.99
N VAL A 5 14.53 3.91 -17.12
CA VAL A 5 15.08 5.14 -17.70
C VAL A 5 13.95 6.09 -18.03
N LYS A 6 12.87 5.59 -18.67
CA LYS A 6 11.69 6.38 -19.04
C LYS A 6 11.00 7.00 -17.84
N LEU A 7 10.85 6.24 -16.73
CA LEU A 7 10.27 6.78 -15.51
C LEU A 7 11.12 7.94 -14.98
N VAL A 8 12.45 7.75 -14.95
CA VAL A 8 13.37 8.78 -14.44
C VAL A 8 13.30 10.04 -15.30
N GLU A 9 13.34 9.92 -16.61
CA GLU A 9 13.23 11.06 -17.54
C GLU A 9 11.92 11.84 -17.36
N ARG A 10 10.78 11.14 -17.34
CA ARG A 10 9.46 11.76 -17.18
C ARG A 10 9.29 12.45 -15.82
N VAL A 11 9.91 11.89 -14.77
CA VAL A 11 9.94 12.50 -13.44
C VAL A 11 10.81 13.77 -13.44
N GLN A 12 11.97 13.74 -14.08
CA GLN A 12 12.87 14.88 -14.18
C GLN A 12 12.28 16.06 -14.96
N HIS A 13 11.49 15.78 -15.99
CA HIS A 13 10.76 16.80 -16.78
C HIS A 13 9.44 17.22 -16.14
N HIS A 14 9.10 16.75 -14.95
CA HIS A 14 7.84 16.98 -14.26
C HIS A 14 6.57 16.59 -15.05
N GLU A 15 6.72 15.74 -16.04
CA GLU A 15 5.59 15.20 -16.81
C GLU A 15 4.77 14.21 -15.98
N ARG A 16 5.41 13.59 -15.00
CA ARG A 16 4.82 12.63 -14.07
C ARG A 16 5.02 13.08 -12.64
N VAL A 17 3.96 13.04 -11.87
CA VAL A 17 3.89 13.59 -10.53
C VAL A 17 3.19 12.63 -9.55
N VAL A 18 3.47 12.80 -8.27
CA VAL A 18 2.66 12.21 -7.19
C VAL A 18 1.47 13.12 -6.92
N ASN A 19 0.29 12.55 -6.80
CA ASN A 19 -0.94 13.30 -6.57
C ASN A 19 -0.94 13.97 -5.18
N MET A 20 -1.17 15.26 -5.15
CA MET A 20 -1.21 16.05 -3.91
C MET A 20 -2.43 15.73 -3.03
N ARG A 21 -3.59 15.45 -3.64
CA ARG A 21 -4.88 15.40 -2.93
C ARG A 21 -5.73 14.19 -3.28
N ASN A 22 -5.23 13.26 -4.09
CA ASN A 22 -6.01 12.13 -4.63
C ASN A 22 -7.35 12.55 -5.25
N VAL A 23 -7.38 13.73 -5.87
CA VAL A 23 -8.55 14.27 -6.57
C VAL A 23 -8.33 14.08 -8.04
N MET A 24 -9.11 13.24 -8.67
CA MET A 24 -9.22 13.23 -10.13
C MET A 24 -10.08 14.43 -10.56
N ILE A 25 -9.70 15.09 -11.65
CA ILE A 25 -10.45 16.25 -12.16
C ILE A 25 -11.91 15.85 -12.38
N GLY A 26 -12.81 16.60 -11.73
CA GLY A 26 -14.26 16.51 -11.93
C GLY A 26 -14.98 15.36 -11.27
N LYS A 27 -14.31 14.49 -10.48
CA LYS A 27 -15.00 13.43 -9.72
C LYS A 27 -14.35 13.22 -8.35
N PRO A 28 -15.12 13.10 -7.25
CA PRO A 28 -14.55 12.68 -5.97
C PRO A 28 -14.04 11.24 -6.11
N ALA A 29 -12.73 11.08 -6.23
CA ALA A 29 -12.11 9.77 -6.16
C ALA A 29 -11.94 9.38 -4.68
N ARG A 30 -12.22 8.13 -4.33
CA ARG A 30 -11.85 7.57 -3.03
C ARG A 30 -10.32 7.67 -2.90
N ARG A 31 -9.84 8.21 -1.77
CA ARG A 31 -8.40 8.33 -1.51
C ARG A 31 -7.74 6.97 -1.57
N GLY A 32 -6.85 6.76 -2.56
CA GLY A 32 -5.77 5.79 -2.43
C GLY A 32 -4.66 6.41 -1.59
N ASP A 33 -3.81 5.60 -0.97
CA ASP A 33 -2.70 6.09 -0.16
C ASP A 33 -1.62 6.75 -1.01
N GLY A 34 -1.53 6.40 -2.30
CA GLY A 34 -0.65 7.06 -3.26
C GLY A 34 -1.08 6.82 -4.70
N THR A 35 -1.09 7.87 -5.50
CA THR A 35 -1.22 7.77 -6.95
C THR A 35 -0.13 8.57 -7.62
N PHE A 36 0.42 8.00 -8.68
CA PHE A 36 1.45 8.59 -9.52
C PHE A 36 0.98 8.49 -10.96
N GLY A 37 1.24 9.53 -11.76
CA GLY A 37 0.84 9.53 -13.14
C GLY A 37 1.04 10.87 -13.83
N GLU A 38 0.36 11.05 -14.94
CA GLU A 38 0.48 12.20 -15.82
C GLU A 38 -0.01 13.48 -15.14
N LEU A 39 0.80 14.54 -15.19
CA LEU A 39 0.38 15.84 -14.72
C LEU A 39 -0.77 16.37 -15.60
N VAL A 40 -1.76 16.96 -14.94
CA VAL A 40 -2.84 17.64 -15.66
C VAL A 40 -2.28 18.69 -16.58
N PRO A 41 -2.69 18.76 -17.87
CA PRO A 41 -2.26 19.79 -18.79
C PRO A 41 -2.44 21.20 -18.22
N ALA A 42 -1.45 22.05 -18.40
CA ALA A 42 -1.37 23.43 -17.88
C ALA A 42 -1.30 23.57 -16.33
N ALA A 43 -1.31 22.49 -15.57
CA ALA A 43 -1.05 22.53 -14.13
C ALA A 43 0.44 22.67 -13.85
N VAL A 44 0.77 23.33 -12.74
CA VAL A 44 2.15 23.50 -12.30
C VAL A 44 2.48 22.41 -11.27
N ALA A 45 3.56 21.67 -11.51
CA ALA A 45 4.10 20.73 -10.55
C ALA A 45 4.84 21.47 -9.43
N VAL A 46 4.67 21.01 -8.19
CA VAL A 46 5.33 21.57 -7.00
C VAL A 46 6.47 20.66 -6.58
N THR A 47 7.67 21.20 -6.57
CA THR A 47 8.85 20.50 -6.06
C THR A 47 9.04 20.78 -4.57
N GLU A 48 9.35 19.76 -3.80
CA GLU A 48 9.66 19.86 -2.37
C GLU A 48 11.13 19.48 -2.12
N LYS A 49 11.80 20.20 -1.25
CA LYS A 49 13.20 19.93 -0.89
C LYS A 49 13.35 18.50 -0.38
N GLY A 50 14.25 17.73 -0.99
CA GLY A 50 14.51 16.33 -0.63
C GLY A 50 13.58 15.31 -1.31
N MET A 51 12.58 15.74 -2.08
CA MET A 51 11.75 14.86 -2.89
C MET A 51 12.26 14.77 -4.32
N LEU A 52 12.42 13.55 -4.83
CA LEU A 52 12.84 13.32 -6.22
C LEU A 52 11.70 13.50 -7.22
N VAL A 53 10.46 13.35 -6.76
CA VAL A 53 9.25 13.41 -7.58
C VAL A 53 8.45 14.63 -7.16
N ALA A 54 8.11 15.47 -8.13
CA ALA A 54 7.24 16.61 -7.90
C ALA A 54 5.81 16.17 -7.56
N ARG A 55 5.05 17.04 -6.92
CA ARG A 55 3.63 16.83 -6.61
C ARG A 55 2.75 17.66 -7.53
N GLY A 56 1.60 17.12 -7.90
CA GLY A 56 0.64 17.83 -8.74
C GLY A 56 -0.67 17.08 -8.90
N PRO A 57 -1.67 17.68 -9.54
CA PRO A 57 -2.89 16.98 -9.91
C PRO A 57 -2.59 15.97 -11.01
N VAL A 58 -3.07 14.72 -10.82
CA VAL A 58 -2.88 13.64 -11.77
C VAL A 58 -4.07 13.53 -12.72
N ALA A 59 -3.82 13.57 -14.02
CA ALA A 59 -4.83 13.38 -15.08
C ALA A 59 -5.11 11.89 -15.31
N THR A 60 -4.05 11.11 -15.50
CA THR A 60 -4.11 9.67 -15.72
C THR A 60 -3.23 8.95 -14.72
N ILE A 61 -3.77 7.98 -14.02
CA ILE A 61 -3.01 7.19 -13.05
C ILE A 61 -2.18 6.15 -13.81
N GLU A 62 -0.87 6.14 -13.59
CA GLU A 62 0.05 5.12 -14.11
C GLU A 62 0.43 4.11 -13.02
N ILE A 63 0.58 4.55 -11.77
CA ILE A 63 0.79 3.68 -10.61
C ILE A 63 -0.19 4.10 -9.52
N GLY A 64 -0.97 3.14 -9.03
CA GLY A 64 -1.84 3.30 -7.87
C GLY A 64 -1.37 2.40 -6.74
N ALA A 65 -1.10 2.98 -5.56
CA ALA A 65 -0.69 2.25 -4.37
C ALA A 65 -1.74 2.34 -3.27
N GLU A 66 -1.99 1.24 -2.60
CA GLU A 66 -2.86 1.14 -1.43
C GLU A 66 -2.14 0.42 -0.29
N THR A 67 -2.23 0.99 0.91
CA THR A 67 -1.61 0.44 2.12
C THR A 67 -2.67 0.10 3.15
N LYS A 68 -2.57 -1.08 3.75
CA LYS A 68 -3.43 -1.48 4.87
C LYS A 68 -2.56 -2.04 5.99
N ILE A 69 -2.98 -1.79 7.23
CA ILE A 69 -2.32 -2.34 8.41
C ILE A 69 -3.34 -3.11 9.24
N LEU A 70 -3.12 -4.41 9.36
CA LEU A 70 -3.86 -5.31 10.23
C LEU A 70 -3.09 -5.49 11.55
N ALA A 71 -3.29 -4.54 12.47
CA ALA A 71 -2.57 -4.53 13.75
C ALA A 71 -3.27 -5.34 14.85
N LYS A 72 -4.59 -5.47 14.76
CA LYS A 72 -5.44 -6.13 15.78
C LYS A 72 -6.79 -6.58 15.20
N ALA A 73 -7.46 -7.51 15.87
CA ALA A 73 -8.81 -8.00 15.49
C ALA A 73 -8.91 -8.37 13.99
N MET A 74 -7.90 -9.07 13.49
CA MET A 74 -7.66 -9.27 12.06
C MET A 74 -8.82 -9.97 11.38
N ILE A 75 -9.33 -11.04 11.97
CA ILE A 75 -10.42 -11.83 11.40
C ILE A 75 -11.74 -11.07 11.32
N LYS A 76 -11.99 -10.15 12.27
CA LYS A 76 -13.19 -9.31 12.23
C LYS A 76 -13.15 -8.26 11.10
N GLN A 77 -11.95 -7.89 10.65
CA GLN A 77 -11.77 -6.82 9.68
C GLN A 77 -11.42 -7.32 8.27
N ILE A 78 -10.99 -8.58 8.14
CA ILE A 78 -10.35 -9.07 6.91
C ILE A 78 -11.27 -8.94 5.68
N ASP A 79 -12.55 -9.24 5.79
CA ASP A 79 -13.46 -9.17 4.65
C ASP A 79 -13.65 -7.74 4.16
N ARG A 80 -13.75 -6.79 5.11
CA ARG A 80 -13.81 -5.36 4.78
C ARG A 80 -12.50 -4.91 4.12
N VAL A 81 -11.35 -5.31 4.66
CA VAL A 81 -10.05 -4.94 4.11
C VAL A 81 -9.88 -5.49 2.68
N ILE A 82 -10.25 -6.74 2.44
CA ILE A 82 -10.24 -7.35 1.10
C ILE A 82 -11.14 -6.57 0.14
N SER A 83 -12.37 -6.27 0.54
CA SER A 83 -13.32 -5.50 -0.27
C SER A 83 -12.79 -4.09 -0.56
N ASP A 84 -12.20 -3.42 0.43
CA ASP A 84 -11.62 -2.10 0.27
C ASP A 84 -10.44 -2.11 -0.70
N LEU A 85 -9.55 -3.11 -0.64
CA LEU A 85 -8.42 -3.30 -1.54
C LEU A 85 -8.89 -3.50 -2.99
N ILE A 86 -9.84 -4.40 -3.22
CA ILE A 86 -10.39 -4.68 -4.56
C ILE A 86 -11.11 -3.44 -5.13
N ASN A 87 -11.91 -2.77 -4.30
CA ASN A 87 -12.58 -1.54 -4.70
C ASN A 87 -11.59 -0.45 -5.09
N GLN A 88 -10.44 -0.36 -4.39
CA GLN A 88 -9.41 0.62 -4.72
C GLN A 88 -8.79 0.38 -6.09
N VAL A 89 -8.52 -0.87 -6.49
CA VAL A 89 -8.08 -1.21 -7.83
C VAL A 89 -9.10 -0.74 -8.88
N THR A 90 -10.39 -0.97 -8.63
CA THR A 90 -11.46 -0.49 -9.50
C THR A 90 -11.44 1.04 -9.64
N GLN A 91 -11.18 1.76 -8.53
CA GLN A 91 -11.05 3.23 -8.56
C GLN A 91 -9.84 3.69 -9.38
N PHE A 92 -8.67 3.03 -9.23
CA PHE A 92 -7.49 3.37 -10.02
C PHE A 92 -7.74 3.23 -11.52
N LYS A 93 -8.50 2.22 -11.93
CA LYS A 93 -8.82 1.94 -13.36
C LYS A 93 -9.94 2.82 -13.94
N ARG A 94 -10.74 3.49 -13.11
CA ARG A 94 -11.89 4.30 -13.56
C ARG A 94 -11.54 5.53 -14.41
N GLY A 95 -10.35 6.06 -14.26
CA GLY A 95 -9.88 7.24 -14.99
C GLY A 95 -9.47 6.98 -16.44
N GLY A 96 -9.63 5.76 -16.94
CA GLY A 96 -9.03 5.33 -18.19
C GLY A 96 -7.55 4.97 -17.99
N GLY A 97 -6.98 4.26 -18.94
CA GLY A 97 -5.61 3.78 -18.82
C GLY A 97 -5.52 2.38 -18.20
N ASN A 98 -4.29 1.91 -18.05
CA ASN A 98 -3.98 0.60 -17.52
C ASN A 98 -2.95 0.75 -16.38
N PRO A 99 -3.35 1.29 -15.21
CA PRO A 99 -2.43 1.56 -14.12
C PRO A 99 -1.82 0.27 -13.56
N ILE A 100 -0.59 0.36 -13.08
CA ILE A 100 0.02 -0.67 -12.24
C ILE A 100 -0.55 -0.50 -10.83
N CYS A 101 -1.28 -1.50 -10.36
CA CYS A 101 -1.89 -1.50 -9.04
C CYS A 101 -0.99 -2.22 -8.04
N VAL A 102 -0.59 -1.53 -6.97
CA VAL A 102 0.32 -2.05 -5.94
C VAL A 102 -0.38 -2.04 -4.59
N ALA A 103 -0.24 -3.12 -3.82
CA ALA A 103 -0.69 -3.16 -2.43
C ALA A 103 0.46 -3.47 -1.47
N PHE A 104 0.46 -2.76 -0.33
CA PHE A 104 1.28 -3.07 0.82
C PHE A 104 0.36 -3.39 2.00
N VAL A 105 0.47 -4.59 2.55
CA VAL A 105 -0.38 -5.00 3.68
C VAL A 105 0.49 -5.42 4.86
N GLY A 106 0.52 -4.57 5.89
CA GLY A 106 1.16 -4.88 7.17
C GLY A 106 0.29 -5.83 8.00
N ILE A 107 0.87 -6.91 8.50
CA ILE A 107 0.18 -7.89 9.36
C ILE A 107 0.99 -8.07 10.66
N ASN A 108 0.33 -7.88 11.79
CA ASN A 108 0.92 -8.03 13.10
C ASN A 108 0.91 -9.50 13.56
N PHE A 109 2.07 -10.11 13.66
CA PHE A 109 2.29 -11.47 14.14
C PHE A 109 2.73 -11.52 15.62
N ALA A 110 2.44 -10.49 16.42
CA ALA A 110 2.73 -10.53 17.84
C ALA A 110 1.86 -11.61 18.52
N GLU A 111 2.47 -12.37 19.44
CA GLU A 111 1.77 -13.38 20.25
C GLU A 111 0.76 -12.74 21.23
N ARG A 112 0.97 -11.47 21.53
CA ARG A 112 0.11 -10.66 22.38
C ARG A 112 0.09 -9.22 21.91
N TYR A 113 -1.10 -8.62 21.95
CA TYR A 113 -1.26 -7.18 21.76
C TYR A 113 -2.38 -6.63 22.64
N VAL A 114 -2.40 -5.32 22.85
CA VAL A 114 -3.41 -4.63 23.65
C VAL A 114 -4.24 -3.71 22.77
N SER A 115 -5.54 -3.84 22.85
CA SER A 115 -6.48 -2.88 22.29
C SER A 115 -6.94 -1.91 23.37
N PHE A 116 -7.12 -0.64 23.00
CA PHE A 116 -7.65 0.39 23.87
C PHE A 116 -9.00 0.88 23.33
N GLU A 117 -9.95 1.05 24.23
CA GLU A 117 -11.25 1.67 23.97
C GLU A 117 -11.52 2.67 25.09
N GLY A 118 -11.25 3.93 24.83
CA GLY A 118 -11.18 4.94 25.88
C GLY A 118 -10.12 4.58 26.90
N ARG A 119 -10.51 4.49 28.19
CA ARG A 119 -9.60 4.08 29.29
C ARG A 119 -9.50 2.56 29.49
N LYS A 120 -10.33 1.78 28.80
CA LYS A 120 -10.37 0.32 28.94
C LYS A 120 -9.25 -0.33 28.11
N ARG A 121 -8.65 -1.37 28.66
CA ARG A 121 -7.58 -2.16 28.04
C ARG A 121 -8.07 -3.58 27.79
N TRP A 122 -7.88 -4.06 26.59
CA TRP A 122 -8.29 -5.40 26.17
C TRP A 122 -7.06 -6.15 25.65
N PRO A 123 -6.45 -7.03 26.47
CA PRO A 123 -5.37 -7.88 25.98
C PRO A 123 -5.93 -8.98 25.09
N THR A 124 -5.21 -9.27 24.02
CA THR A 124 -5.44 -10.43 23.15
C THR A 124 -4.17 -11.28 23.21
N ASP A 125 -4.26 -12.45 23.82
CA ASP A 125 -3.14 -13.34 24.15
C ASP A 125 -3.47 -14.83 23.93
N GLY A 126 -4.58 -15.13 23.27
CA GLY A 126 -5.04 -16.49 22.99
C GLY A 126 -5.73 -17.21 24.15
N LYS A 127 -5.84 -16.61 25.33
CA LYS A 127 -6.45 -17.29 26.49
C LYS A 127 -7.96 -17.49 26.38
N LYS A 128 -8.67 -16.55 25.76
CA LYS A 128 -10.15 -16.59 25.61
C LYS A 128 -10.61 -16.81 24.18
N TYR A 129 -9.77 -16.51 23.20
CA TYR A 129 -10.11 -16.49 21.78
C TYR A 129 -8.97 -17.14 20.97
N LYS A 130 -9.10 -17.17 19.64
CA LYS A 130 -8.01 -17.62 18.76
C LYS A 130 -6.71 -16.86 19.09
N HIS A 131 -5.61 -17.58 19.04
CA HIS A 131 -4.30 -16.99 19.26
C HIS A 131 -4.00 -15.93 18.19
N PRO A 132 -3.46 -14.75 18.55
CA PRO A 132 -3.21 -13.66 17.59
C PRO A 132 -2.42 -14.09 16.36
N VAL A 133 -1.39 -14.94 16.50
CA VAL A 133 -0.59 -15.48 15.40
C VAL A 133 -1.45 -16.34 14.45
N GLN A 134 -2.39 -17.12 14.98
CA GLN A 134 -3.31 -17.91 14.13
C GLN A 134 -4.26 -17.01 13.35
N GLU A 135 -4.77 -15.93 13.96
CA GLU A 135 -5.57 -14.93 13.26
C GLU A 135 -4.77 -14.22 12.17
N ALA A 136 -3.49 -13.90 12.44
CA ALA A 136 -2.59 -13.27 11.48
C ALA A 136 -2.35 -14.18 10.26
N ALA A 137 -2.02 -15.45 10.50
CA ALA A 137 -1.80 -16.44 9.44
C ALA A 137 -3.07 -16.65 8.59
N GLN A 138 -4.24 -16.75 9.23
CA GLN A 138 -5.51 -16.90 8.54
C GLN A 138 -5.88 -15.65 7.73
N ALA A 139 -5.60 -14.44 8.25
CA ALA A 139 -5.82 -13.20 7.53
C ALA A 139 -4.90 -13.11 6.31
N GLU A 140 -3.63 -13.47 6.46
CA GLU A 140 -2.68 -13.51 5.34
C GLU A 140 -3.10 -14.47 4.24
N GLN A 141 -3.52 -15.68 4.63
CA GLN A 141 -4.03 -16.66 3.66
C GLN A 141 -5.19 -16.07 2.85
N ARG A 142 -6.21 -15.49 3.51
CA ARG A 142 -7.37 -14.89 2.84
C ARG A 142 -7.00 -13.72 1.93
N LEU A 143 -6.04 -12.90 2.32
CA LEU A 143 -5.52 -11.82 1.48
C LEU A 143 -4.85 -12.37 0.22
N ASN A 144 -4.01 -13.38 0.36
CA ASN A 144 -3.34 -14.03 -0.77
C ASN A 144 -4.33 -14.68 -1.75
N GLU A 145 -5.38 -15.31 -1.23
CA GLU A 145 -6.40 -15.97 -2.04
C GLU A 145 -7.33 -14.98 -2.75
N LYS A 146 -7.79 -13.92 -2.04
CA LYS A 146 -8.90 -13.09 -2.50
C LYS A 146 -8.50 -11.70 -2.99
N ALA A 147 -7.50 -11.06 -2.38
CA ALA A 147 -7.12 -9.70 -2.73
C ALA A 147 -5.93 -9.65 -3.69
N ARG A 148 -4.89 -10.45 -3.44
CA ARG A 148 -3.67 -10.48 -4.27
C ARG A 148 -3.93 -10.59 -5.78
N PRO A 149 -4.85 -11.44 -6.27
CA PRO A 149 -5.09 -11.58 -7.72
C PRO A 149 -5.58 -10.31 -8.42
N ALA A 150 -6.08 -9.32 -7.68
CA ALA A 150 -6.54 -8.05 -8.24
C ALA A 150 -5.40 -7.06 -8.53
N PHE A 151 -4.21 -7.28 -7.96
CA PHE A 151 -3.06 -6.38 -8.02
C PHE A 151 -1.97 -6.91 -8.96
N ASP A 152 -1.23 -5.99 -9.57
CA ASP A 152 -0.01 -6.32 -10.33
C ASP A 152 1.13 -6.70 -9.37
N GLU A 153 1.25 -5.99 -8.24
CA GLU A 153 2.21 -6.26 -7.17
C GLU A 153 1.50 -6.22 -5.81
N PHE A 154 1.76 -7.23 -4.99
CA PHE A 154 1.14 -7.36 -3.66
C PHE A 154 2.17 -7.82 -2.64
N GLN A 155 2.52 -6.93 -1.70
CA GLN A 155 3.53 -7.16 -0.66
C GLN A 155 2.88 -7.30 0.71
N VAL A 156 3.11 -8.44 1.37
CA VAL A 156 2.79 -8.61 2.78
C VAL A 156 4.01 -8.26 3.63
N LEU A 157 3.83 -7.34 4.56
CA LEU A 157 4.84 -6.88 5.50
C LEU A 157 4.52 -7.44 6.90
N ARG A 158 5.30 -8.42 7.35
CA ARG A 158 5.07 -9.10 8.63
C ARG A 158 5.88 -8.46 9.74
N PHE A 159 5.19 -8.02 10.79
CA PHE A 159 5.81 -7.36 11.93
C PHE A 159 5.26 -7.87 13.27
N ARG A 160 5.91 -7.50 14.36
CA ARG A 160 5.42 -7.67 15.74
C ARG A 160 5.29 -6.31 16.40
N ALA A 161 4.12 -6.02 16.96
CA ALA A 161 3.88 -4.84 17.76
C ALA A 161 2.84 -5.14 18.84
N THR A 162 3.17 -4.85 20.10
CA THR A 162 2.31 -5.21 21.24
C THR A 162 1.27 -4.13 21.55
N ASN A 163 1.44 -2.91 21.04
CA ASN A 163 0.63 -1.75 21.38
C ASN A 163 0.58 -1.46 22.90
N ALA A 164 1.65 -1.77 23.59
CA ALA A 164 1.86 -1.47 25.02
C ALA A 164 3.22 -0.81 25.20
N LYS A 165 3.34 0.12 26.17
CA LYS A 165 4.63 0.76 26.47
C LYS A 165 5.72 -0.28 26.72
N PRO A 166 6.94 -0.09 26.20
CA PRO A 166 7.48 1.05 25.44
C PRO A 166 7.14 1.04 23.93
N TYR A 167 6.10 0.35 23.47
CA TYR A 167 5.66 0.21 22.08
C TYR A 167 6.70 -0.45 21.17
N PRO A 168 7.18 -1.65 21.53
CA PRO A 168 8.17 -2.34 20.71
C PRO A 168 7.59 -2.65 19.33
N PHE A 169 8.47 -2.54 18.33
CA PHE A 169 8.18 -2.90 16.95
C PHE A 169 9.38 -3.65 16.37
N ASP A 170 9.11 -4.83 15.80
CA ASP A 170 10.12 -5.65 15.17
C ASP A 170 9.58 -6.24 13.86
N TRP A 171 10.44 -6.34 12.85
CA TRP A 171 10.14 -7.15 11.67
C TRP A 171 10.25 -8.64 12.03
N ILE A 172 9.36 -9.47 11.48
CA ILE A 172 9.49 -10.94 11.64
C ILE A 172 10.81 -11.43 11.04
N ASP A 173 11.13 -10.93 9.85
CA ASP A 173 12.37 -11.21 9.13
C ASP A 173 12.69 -9.98 8.28
N LEU A 174 13.59 -9.13 8.78
CA LEU A 174 13.98 -7.89 8.10
C LEU A 174 14.66 -8.20 6.76
N THR A 175 15.60 -9.13 6.75
CA THR A 175 16.37 -9.49 5.53
C THR A 175 15.45 -9.97 4.41
N LYS A 176 14.52 -10.86 4.73
CA LYS A 176 13.52 -11.34 3.77
C LYS A 176 12.61 -10.20 3.31
N THR A 177 12.17 -9.33 4.21
CA THR A 177 11.32 -8.19 3.88
C THR A 177 12.01 -7.24 2.91
N GLU A 178 13.30 -6.92 3.14
CA GLU A 178 14.10 -6.07 2.25
C GLU A 178 14.32 -6.71 0.87
N LEU A 179 14.59 -8.02 0.84
CA LEU A 179 14.76 -8.75 -0.40
C LEU A 179 13.48 -8.77 -1.24
N GLU A 180 12.34 -9.10 -0.62
CA GLU A 180 11.03 -9.11 -1.27
C GLU A 180 10.63 -7.71 -1.78
N TYR A 181 10.89 -6.67 -0.98
CA TYR A 181 10.64 -5.27 -1.37
C TYR A 181 11.52 -4.85 -2.56
N SER A 182 12.80 -5.20 -2.55
CA SER A 182 13.71 -4.92 -3.65
C SER A 182 13.31 -5.64 -4.94
N ALA A 183 12.86 -6.88 -4.82
CA ALA A 183 12.33 -7.65 -5.95
C ALA A 183 11.05 -7.00 -6.51
N LEU A 184 10.13 -6.55 -5.64
CA LEU A 184 8.93 -5.82 -6.05
C LEU A 184 9.27 -4.55 -6.83
N LEU A 185 10.20 -3.72 -6.34
CA LEU A 185 10.63 -2.52 -7.04
C LEU A 185 11.22 -2.82 -8.42
N THR A 186 11.95 -3.93 -8.55
CA THR A 186 12.51 -4.36 -9.84
C THR A 186 11.41 -4.77 -10.81
N ARG A 187 10.40 -5.54 -10.36
CA ARG A 187 9.24 -5.92 -11.19
C ARG A 187 8.40 -4.73 -11.57
N LEU A 188 8.18 -3.80 -10.63
CA LEU A 188 7.45 -2.55 -10.87
C LEU A 188 8.13 -1.71 -11.96
N SER A 189 9.46 -1.54 -11.88
CA SER A 189 10.24 -0.82 -12.88
C SER A 189 10.11 -1.45 -14.28
N ARG A 190 10.27 -2.77 -14.38
CA ARG A 190 10.10 -3.50 -15.65
C ARG A 190 8.65 -3.45 -16.17
N GLY A 191 7.68 -3.52 -15.25
CA GLY A 191 6.27 -3.39 -15.56
C GLY A 191 5.93 -2.03 -16.14
N TYR A 192 6.52 -0.98 -15.57
CA TYR A 192 6.36 0.39 -16.04
C TYR A 192 6.88 0.57 -17.47
N ASP A 193 8.11 0.11 -17.74
CA ASP A 193 8.71 0.19 -19.08
C ASP A 193 7.89 -0.52 -20.16
N ARG A 194 7.27 -1.64 -19.81
CA ARG A 194 6.42 -2.41 -20.77
C ARG A 194 5.05 -1.79 -20.98
N ARG A 195 4.49 -1.12 -19.97
CA ARG A 195 3.08 -0.65 -19.99
C ARG A 195 2.96 0.78 -20.49
N PHE A 196 3.94 1.61 -20.21
CA PHE A 196 3.92 3.04 -20.51
C PHE A 196 5.03 3.43 -21.50
N ASN A 197 4.98 2.83 -22.67
CA ASN A 197 5.90 3.12 -23.78
C ASN A 197 5.64 4.50 -24.41
#